data_3942910bfb292272460faa72aa6ba309
#
_entry.id   3942910bfb292272460faa72aa6ba309
#
_cell.length_a   1.000
_cell.length_b   1.000
_cell.length_c   1.000
_cell.angle_alpha   90.00
_cell.angle_beta   90.00
_cell.angle_gamma   90.00
#
_symmetry.space_group_name_H-M   'P 1'
#
loop_
_entity.id
_entity.type
_entity.pdbx_description
1 polymer ?
#
loop_
_entity_poly.entity_id
_entity_poly.type
_entity_poly.pdbx_seq_one_letter_code
_entity_poly.pdbx_strand_id
1 'polypeptide(L)'
;MVILKPPIYMKKIDTLVSDIYSLFESSLPDMKEEEADVIINKFGDSLKVHLKKFIYEDERKRSSLRLSAIGKPDRQQWYSSSPHSTVKEVVDLKASDKVRFLYGYILEELLLSLSSLAGHTVSDEQKEVKIEGIKGHQDAVIDGVLVDCKSASGRGFDKFKNHCVSTADPFGYIAQISSYAEANGLSEAAFLAINKQSGEICLSKVHEMEMINASERVQYIKEVVSKKTPPSKCYADIPDGKSGNFKLAIGCVYCSYKSDCWSDANDGKGL
;
A
#
# COMPACT_ATOMS: atom_id res chain seq x y z
N MET A 1 1.33 51.12 -3.06
CA MET A 1 1.91 50.18 -4.03
C MET A 1 1.63 48.76 -3.48
N VAL A 2 0.58 48.12 -3.98
CA VAL A 2 0.22 46.76 -3.55
C VAL A 2 1.19 45.82 -4.24
N ILE A 3 2.10 45.23 -3.49
CA ILE A 3 2.99 44.15 -4.00
C ILE A 3 2.09 42.92 -4.14
N LEU A 4 1.63 42.68 -5.37
CA LEU A 4 0.99 41.41 -5.72
C LEU A 4 2.04 40.33 -5.51
N LYS A 5 1.80 39.42 -4.54
CA LYS A 5 2.58 38.19 -4.45
C LYS A 5 2.51 37.49 -5.81
N PRO A 6 3.62 37.00 -6.36
CA PRO A 6 3.59 36.19 -7.57
C PRO A 6 2.62 35.02 -7.38
N PRO A 7 1.93 34.60 -8.46
CA PRO A 7 1.08 33.42 -8.36
C PRO A 7 1.91 32.26 -7.83
N ILE A 8 1.41 31.60 -6.78
CA ILE A 8 2.01 30.36 -6.27
C ILE A 8 1.85 29.37 -7.43
N TYR A 9 2.92 29.12 -8.16
CA TYR A 9 2.98 28.06 -9.16
C TYR A 9 2.89 26.75 -8.39
N MET A 10 1.70 26.14 -8.38
CA MET A 10 1.58 24.79 -7.84
C MET A 10 2.44 23.86 -8.69
N LYS A 11 3.37 23.15 -8.05
CA LYS A 11 4.16 22.11 -8.71
C LYS A 11 3.22 21.03 -9.25
N LYS A 12 3.68 20.36 -10.28
CA LYS A 12 2.94 19.22 -10.84
C LYS A 12 3.57 17.94 -10.34
N ILE A 13 2.75 16.96 -10.02
CA ILE A 13 3.24 15.65 -9.55
C ILE A 13 4.22 14.96 -10.52
N ASP A 14 4.17 15.32 -11.80
CA ASP A 14 5.08 14.79 -12.83
C ASP A 14 6.55 15.12 -12.58
N THR A 15 6.85 16.19 -11.87
CA THR A 15 8.24 16.58 -11.53
C THR A 15 8.70 16.04 -10.17
N LEU A 16 7.81 15.40 -9.41
CA LEU A 16 8.04 14.99 -8.03
C LEU A 16 9.36 14.22 -7.84
N VAL A 17 9.62 13.21 -8.66
CA VAL A 17 10.83 12.37 -8.51
C VAL A 17 12.09 13.16 -8.86
N SER A 18 12.08 13.94 -9.94
CA SER A 18 13.22 14.79 -10.32
C SER A 18 13.49 15.87 -9.27
N ASP A 19 12.44 16.46 -8.71
CA ASP A 19 12.57 17.49 -7.68
C ASP A 19 13.11 16.92 -6.37
N ILE A 20 12.70 15.70 -5.99
CA ILE A 20 13.29 14.99 -4.85
C ILE A 20 14.79 14.74 -5.08
N TYR A 21 15.20 14.26 -6.25
CA TYR A 21 16.63 14.03 -6.52
C TYR A 21 17.43 15.33 -6.53
N SER A 22 16.85 16.42 -7.01
CA SER A 22 17.49 17.74 -7.01
C SER A 22 17.87 18.23 -5.61
N LEU A 23 17.20 17.78 -4.54
CA LEU A 23 17.59 18.08 -3.16
C LEU A 23 19.00 17.56 -2.82
N PHE A 24 19.47 16.52 -3.51
CA PHE A 24 20.77 15.88 -3.25
C PHE A 24 21.83 16.26 -4.27
N GLU A 25 21.45 16.84 -5.40
CA GLU A 25 22.35 17.19 -6.50
C GLU A 25 22.68 18.69 -6.53
N SER A 26 21.75 19.55 -6.09
CA SER A 26 21.93 21.00 -6.04
C SER A 26 22.35 21.47 -4.66
N SER A 27 23.11 22.55 -4.62
CA SER A 27 23.80 23.03 -3.42
C SER A 27 22.89 23.55 -2.30
N LEU A 28 21.62 23.86 -2.53
CA LEU A 28 20.63 24.25 -1.48
C LEU A 28 19.21 24.13 -2.04
N PRO A 29 18.23 23.63 -1.24
CA PRO A 29 16.83 23.72 -1.59
C PRO A 29 16.38 25.20 -1.61
N ASP A 30 15.41 25.54 -2.46
CA ASP A 30 14.77 26.89 -2.48
C ASP A 30 13.97 27.21 -1.21
N MET A 31 13.96 26.32 -0.25
CA MET A 31 13.25 26.41 1.03
C MET A 31 14.17 26.99 2.11
N LYS A 32 13.63 27.85 2.96
CA LYS A 32 14.36 28.37 4.12
C LYS A 32 14.62 27.27 5.15
N GLU A 33 15.75 27.37 5.83
CA GLU A 33 16.17 26.40 6.84
C GLU A 33 15.09 26.19 7.92
N GLU A 34 14.46 27.28 8.39
CA GLU A 34 13.41 27.18 9.42
C GLU A 34 12.16 26.44 8.91
N GLU A 35 11.82 26.54 7.63
CA GLU A 35 10.72 25.81 7.02
C GLU A 35 11.09 24.34 6.84
N ALA A 36 12.31 24.05 6.43
CA ALA A 36 12.83 22.69 6.32
C ALA A 36 12.86 21.98 7.69
N ASP A 37 13.27 22.69 8.75
CA ASP A 37 13.30 22.17 10.12
C ASP A 37 11.92 21.71 10.62
N VAL A 38 10.84 22.40 10.23
CA VAL A 38 9.48 21.96 10.57
C VAL A 38 9.17 20.60 9.97
N ILE A 39 9.53 20.37 8.71
CA ILE A 39 9.31 19.09 8.00
C ILE A 39 10.18 17.99 8.60
N ILE A 40 11.46 18.29 8.85
CA ILE A 40 12.42 17.34 9.43
C ILE A 40 12.01 16.92 10.84
N ASN A 41 11.58 17.87 11.66
CA ASN A 41 11.10 17.57 13.01
C ASN A 41 9.83 16.72 12.99
N LYS A 42 8.88 17.03 12.09
CA LYS A 42 7.68 16.21 11.88
C LYS A 42 8.05 14.76 11.51
N PHE A 43 8.98 14.56 10.60
CA PHE A 43 9.51 13.25 10.25
C PHE A 43 10.06 12.50 11.47
N GLY A 44 10.91 13.17 12.26
CA GLY A 44 11.48 12.58 13.47
C GLY A 44 10.42 12.18 14.51
N ASP A 45 9.39 13.00 14.70
CA ASP A 45 8.30 12.73 15.63
C ASP A 45 7.41 11.59 15.16
N SER A 46 7.13 11.49 13.86
CA SER A 46 6.40 10.37 13.26
C SER A 46 7.14 9.04 13.48
N LEU A 47 8.44 8.99 13.25
CA LEU A 47 9.26 7.80 13.53
C LEU A 47 9.19 7.37 15.00
N LYS A 48 9.23 8.29 15.95
CA LYS A 48 9.08 7.99 17.38
C LYS A 48 7.72 7.34 17.68
N VAL A 49 6.63 7.86 17.08
CA VAL A 49 5.29 7.32 17.24
C VAL A 49 5.22 5.88 16.70
N HIS A 50 5.67 5.65 15.48
CA HIS A 50 5.65 4.32 14.87
C HIS A 50 6.50 3.32 15.67
N LEU A 51 7.70 3.71 16.09
CA LEU A 51 8.57 2.83 16.86
C LEU A 51 7.93 2.44 18.20
N LYS A 52 7.33 3.40 18.92
CA LYS A 52 6.60 3.12 20.16
C LYS A 52 5.44 2.16 19.93
N LYS A 53 4.66 2.37 18.86
CA LYS A 53 3.55 1.50 18.49
C LYS A 53 4.02 0.06 18.27
N PHE A 54 5.09 -0.14 17.48
CA PHE A 54 5.64 -1.47 17.23
C PHE A 54 6.18 -2.20 18.45
N ILE A 55 6.71 -1.47 19.44
CA ILE A 55 7.30 -2.06 20.66
C ILE A 55 6.24 -2.34 21.72
N TYR A 56 5.27 -1.46 21.88
CA TYR A 56 4.37 -1.48 23.04
C TYR A 56 2.92 -1.85 22.74
N GLU A 57 2.47 -1.78 21.48
CA GLU A 57 1.09 -2.15 21.13
C GLU A 57 1.00 -3.60 20.64
N ASP A 58 0.11 -4.37 21.29
CA ASP A 58 -0.20 -5.75 20.84
C ASP A 58 -1.35 -5.70 19.82
N GLU A 59 -1.03 -5.79 18.53
CA GLU A 59 -1.99 -5.66 17.41
C GLU A 59 -2.91 -6.88 17.20
N ARG A 60 -3.20 -7.70 18.20
CA ARG A 60 -4.01 -8.92 18.04
C ARG A 60 -5.52 -8.64 17.99
N LYS A 61 -5.98 -7.65 17.24
CA LYS A 61 -7.42 -7.48 16.99
C LYS A 61 -7.81 -8.24 15.72
N ARG A 62 -8.92 -9.00 15.82
CA ARG A 62 -9.53 -9.69 14.68
C ARG A 62 -9.70 -8.70 13.51
N SER A 63 -9.22 -9.07 12.34
CA SER A 63 -9.27 -8.23 11.14
C SER A 63 -10.74 -7.98 10.76
N SER A 64 -11.20 -6.75 10.88
CA SER A 64 -12.39 -6.29 10.17
C SER A 64 -12.04 -5.97 8.72
N LEU A 65 -13.04 -5.96 7.82
CA LEU A 65 -12.84 -5.48 6.46
C LEU A 65 -12.21 -4.08 6.47
N ARG A 66 -11.22 -3.86 5.59
CA ARG A 66 -10.53 -2.57 5.43
C ARG A 66 -10.34 -2.28 3.94
N LEU A 67 -10.39 -1.01 3.58
CA LEU A 67 -10.16 -0.60 2.19
C LEU A 67 -8.76 -1.01 1.68
N SER A 68 -7.74 -1.01 2.55
CA SER A 68 -6.39 -1.49 2.23
C SER A 68 -6.29 -2.98 1.89
N ALA A 69 -7.34 -3.75 2.16
CA ALA A 69 -7.39 -5.17 1.86
C ALA A 69 -8.45 -5.54 0.82
N ILE A 70 -9.22 -4.55 0.32
CA ILE A 70 -10.40 -4.81 -0.50
C ILE A 70 -10.09 -5.51 -1.83
N GLY A 71 -8.87 -5.36 -2.34
CA GLY A 71 -8.40 -6.01 -3.55
C GLY A 71 -7.83 -7.41 -3.35
N LYS A 72 -7.70 -7.88 -2.11
CA LYS A 72 -7.21 -9.24 -1.85
C LYS A 72 -8.19 -10.30 -2.37
N PRO A 73 -7.73 -11.53 -2.64
CA PRO A 73 -8.60 -12.61 -3.13
C PRO A 73 -9.78 -12.88 -2.21
N ASP A 74 -10.95 -13.17 -2.79
CA ASP A 74 -12.22 -13.29 -2.08
C ASP A 74 -12.22 -14.32 -0.96
N ARG A 75 -11.64 -15.50 -1.19
CA ARG A 75 -11.54 -16.54 -0.17
C ARG A 75 -10.63 -16.11 1.00
N GLN A 76 -9.56 -15.37 0.73
CA GLN A 76 -8.72 -14.79 1.76
C GLN A 76 -9.50 -13.76 2.60
N GLN A 77 -10.30 -12.92 1.96
CA GLN A 77 -11.18 -11.95 2.62
C GLN A 77 -12.22 -12.68 3.51
N TRP A 78 -12.79 -13.78 2.99
CA TRP A 78 -13.73 -14.58 3.76
C TRP A 78 -13.08 -15.15 5.02
N TYR A 79 -11.89 -15.77 4.92
CA TYR A 79 -11.19 -16.30 6.10
C TYR A 79 -10.88 -15.21 7.13
N SER A 80 -10.47 -14.03 6.68
CA SER A 80 -10.06 -12.94 7.57
C SER A 80 -11.22 -12.23 8.27
N SER A 81 -12.39 -12.14 7.64
CA SER A 81 -13.43 -11.19 8.04
C SER A 81 -14.82 -11.79 8.23
N SER A 82 -15.07 -13.03 7.77
CA SER A 82 -16.38 -13.66 7.93
C SER A 82 -16.63 -14.06 9.38
N PRO A 83 -17.84 -13.79 9.91
CA PRO A 83 -18.26 -14.29 11.23
C PRO A 83 -18.38 -15.82 11.26
N HIS A 84 -18.47 -16.45 10.10
CA HIS A 84 -18.57 -17.90 9.96
C HIS A 84 -17.22 -18.60 9.83
N SER A 85 -16.13 -17.85 9.69
CA SER A 85 -14.79 -18.41 9.65
C SER A 85 -14.37 -18.90 11.04
N THR A 86 -14.03 -20.17 11.13
CA THR A 86 -13.44 -20.78 12.33
C THR A 86 -11.91 -20.75 12.30
N VAL A 87 -11.35 -20.41 11.14
CA VAL A 87 -9.91 -20.34 10.94
C VAL A 87 -9.38 -19.11 11.67
N LYS A 88 -8.42 -19.33 12.54
CA LYS A 88 -7.67 -18.22 13.16
C LYS A 88 -6.52 -17.88 12.24
N GLU A 89 -6.35 -16.61 11.96
CA GLU A 89 -5.15 -16.14 11.29
C GLU A 89 -3.94 -16.54 12.16
N VAL A 90 -3.20 -17.54 11.70
CA VAL A 90 -1.91 -17.88 12.32
C VAL A 90 -0.90 -16.86 11.76
N VAL A 91 -0.93 -15.69 12.33
CA VAL A 91 0.10 -14.69 12.06
C VAL A 91 1.30 -15.03 12.94
N ASP A 92 2.02 -16.04 12.57
CA ASP A 92 3.35 -16.29 13.14
C ASP A 92 4.34 -15.34 12.45
N LEU A 93 4.17 -14.03 12.75
CA LEU A 93 5.08 -13.00 12.28
C LEU A 93 6.42 -13.21 12.98
N LYS A 94 7.41 -13.61 12.22
CA LYS A 94 8.80 -13.60 12.69
C LYS A 94 9.20 -12.19 13.09
N ALA A 95 10.11 -12.05 14.04
CA ALA A 95 10.64 -10.74 14.42
C ALA A 95 11.16 -9.95 13.20
N SER A 96 11.75 -10.64 12.22
CA SER A 96 12.20 -10.03 10.96
C SER A 96 11.07 -9.46 10.11
N ASP A 97 9.85 -10.02 10.18
CA ASP A 97 8.69 -9.49 9.44
C ASP A 97 8.19 -8.21 10.08
N LYS A 98 8.20 -8.14 11.42
CA LYS A 98 7.88 -6.91 12.15
C LYS A 98 8.85 -5.78 11.80
N VAL A 99 10.17 -6.06 11.77
CA VAL A 99 11.17 -5.08 11.33
C VAL A 99 10.92 -4.64 9.88
N ARG A 100 10.51 -5.56 9.01
CA ARG A 100 10.19 -5.25 7.61
C ARG A 100 8.96 -4.34 7.47
N PHE A 101 7.96 -4.50 8.32
CA PHE A 101 6.82 -3.57 8.38
C PHE A 101 7.24 -2.19 8.87
N LEU A 102 8.10 -2.14 9.89
CA LEU A 102 8.65 -0.85 10.35
C LEU A 102 9.40 -0.13 9.23
N TYR A 103 10.16 -0.84 8.38
CA TYR A 103 10.76 -0.22 7.18
C TYR A 103 9.72 0.40 6.25
N GLY A 104 8.56 -0.23 6.10
CA GLY A 104 7.47 0.33 5.29
C GLY A 104 7.08 1.73 5.77
N TYR A 105 6.80 1.87 7.07
CA TYR A 105 6.43 3.14 7.67
C TYR A 105 7.56 4.19 7.60
N ILE A 106 8.79 3.80 7.88
CA ILE A 106 9.94 4.72 7.80
C ILE A 106 10.10 5.27 6.38
N LEU A 107 9.98 4.41 5.37
CA LEU A 107 10.16 4.81 3.97
C LEU A 107 8.99 5.61 3.43
N GLU A 108 7.77 5.35 3.88
CA GLU A 108 6.59 6.17 3.60
C GLU A 108 6.77 7.60 4.13
N GLU A 109 7.06 7.75 5.42
CA GLU A 109 7.32 9.05 6.05
C GLU A 109 8.49 9.79 5.39
N LEU A 110 9.55 9.06 5.00
CA LEU A 110 10.67 9.62 4.26
C LEU A 110 10.24 10.18 2.91
N LEU A 111 9.45 9.43 2.13
CA LEU A 111 8.98 9.87 0.81
C LEU A 111 8.09 11.12 0.92
N LEU A 112 7.17 11.17 1.89
CA LEU A 112 6.29 12.30 2.12
C LEU A 112 7.09 13.55 2.56
N SER A 113 8.08 13.36 3.44
CA SER A 113 8.96 14.45 3.87
C SER A 113 9.84 14.97 2.75
N LEU A 114 10.43 14.09 1.93
CA LEU A 114 11.20 14.50 0.76
C LEU A 114 10.34 15.22 -0.27
N SER A 115 9.10 14.79 -0.47
CA SER A 115 8.14 15.49 -1.34
C SER A 115 7.88 16.91 -0.86
N SER A 116 7.66 17.09 0.45
CA SER A 116 7.46 18.41 1.06
C SER A 116 8.71 19.27 0.96
N LEU A 117 9.90 18.73 1.25
CA LEU A 117 11.20 19.43 1.14
C LEU A 117 11.48 19.84 -0.32
N ALA A 118 11.07 19.03 -1.27
CA ALA A 118 11.15 19.35 -2.70
C ALA A 118 10.14 20.40 -3.15
N GLY A 119 9.32 20.95 -2.24
CA GLY A 119 8.37 22.05 -2.49
C GLY A 119 7.04 21.60 -3.08
N HIS A 120 6.70 20.31 -3.03
CA HIS A 120 5.39 19.79 -3.38
C HIS A 120 4.39 19.97 -2.23
N THR A 121 3.11 20.14 -2.56
CA THR A 121 2.05 20.28 -1.57
C THR A 121 1.59 18.90 -1.12
N VAL A 122 1.98 18.48 0.09
CA VAL A 122 1.55 17.24 0.72
C VAL A 122 0.41 17.55 1.70
N SER A 123 -0.72 16.89 1.55
CA SER A 123 -1.91 17.10 2.37
C SER A 123 -2.63 15.78 2.65
N ASP A 124 -3.62 15.84 3.57
CA ASP A 124 -4.48 14.70 3.91
C ASP A 124 -3.70 13.42 4.31
N GLU A 125 -2.52 13.58 4.93
CA GLU A 125 -1.67 12.49 5.37
C GLU A 125 -2.40 11.62 6.41
N GLN A 126 -2.35 10.29 6.20
CA GLN A 126 -2.98 9.27 7.08
C GLN A 126 -4.47 9.53 7.37
N LYS A 127 -5.16 10.24 6.49
CA LYS A 127 -6.58 10.55 6.64
C LYS A 127 -7.44 9.30 6.58
N GLU A 128 -8.30 9.11 7.60
CA GLU A 128 -9.32 8.06 7.57
C GLU A 128 -10.36 8.39 6.50
N VAL A 129 -10.57 7.45 5.58
CA VAL A 129 -11.62 7.51 4.56
C VAL A 129 -12.55 6.31 4.67
N LYS A 130 -13.75 6.41 4.11
CA LYS A 130 -14.78 5.36 4.19
C LYS A 130 -15.50 5.20 2.87
N ILE A 131 -15.74 3.94 2.48
CA ILE A 131 -16.69 3.58 1.41
C ILE A 131 -17.63 2.53 1.98
N GLU A 132 -18.95 2.76 1.85
CA GLU A 132 -19.97 1.83 2.32
C GLU A 132 -19.74 1.35 3.77
N GLY A 133 -19.23 2.25 4.64
CA GLY A 133 -18.94 1.94 6.03
C GLY A 133 -17.62 1.20 6.28
N ILE A 134 -16.90 0.77 5.25
CA ILE A 134 -15.57 0.18 5.38
C ILE A 134 -14.53 1.29 5.43
N LYS A 135 -13.64 1.21 6.42
CA LYS A 135 -12.61 2.21 6.69
C LYS A 135 -11.29 1.86 6.02
N GLY A 136 -10.53 2.89 5.70
CA GLY A 136 -9.12 2.82 5.33
C GLY A 136 -8.40 4.09 5.72
N HIS A 137 -7.07 4.08 5.68
CA HIS A 137 -6.23 5.25 5.82
C HIS A 137 -5.42 5.38 4.55
N GLN A 138 -5.53 6.51 3.92
CA GLN A 138 -4.72 6.86 2.75
C GLN A 138 -3.38 7.39 3.21
N ASP A 139 -2.35 7.30 2.36
CA ASP A 139 -1.04 7.82 2.75
C ASP A 139 -1.03 9.35 2.63
N ALA A 140 -1.31 9.91 1.45
CA ALA A 140 -1.40 11.37 1.27
C ALA A 140 -2.10 11.76 -0.05
N VAL A 141 -2.35 13.07 -0.19
CA VAL A 141 -2.60 13.73 -1.47
C VAL A 141 -1.41 14.66 -1.76
N ILE A 142 -0.77 14.50 -2.91
CA ILE A 142 0.36 15.32 -3.35
C ILE A 142 -0.04 16.08 -4.61
N ASP A 143 0.02 17.41 -4.57
CA ASP A 143 -0.37 18.30 -5.69
C ASP A 143 -1.76 18.02 -6.26
N GLY A 144 -2.69 17.58 -5.41
CA GLY A 144 -4.06 17.24 -5.80
C GLY A 144 -4.25 15.81 -6.33
N VAL A 145 -3.19 15.01 -6.42
CA VAL A 145 -3.22 13.59 -6.82
C VAL A 145 -3.17 12.69 -5.59
N LEU A 146 -4.05 11.68 -5.52
CA LEU A 146 -3.96 10.66 -4.46
C LEU A 146 -2.67 9.87 -4.64
N VAL A 147 -1.85 9.80 -3.60
CA VAL A 147 -0.59 9.05 -3.61
C VAL A 147 -0.60 7.97 -2.54
N ASP A 148 -0.23 6.77 -2.95
CA ASP A 148 -0.01 5.62 -2.07
C ASP A 148 1.47 5.24 -2.14
N CYS A 149 2.17 5.34 -1.01
CA CYS A 149 3.61 5.11 -0.91
C CYS A 149 3.92 3.62 -0.83
N LYS A 150 4.87 3.16 -1.62
CA LYS A 150 5.25 1.74 -1.61
C LYS A 150 6.75 1.56 -1.46
N SER A 151 7.15 0.64 -0.60
CA SER A 151 8.53 0.20 -0.49
C SER A 151 8.67 -1.22 -1.06
N ALA A 152 9.45 -1.38 -2.10
CA ALA A 152 9.61 -2.65 -2.81
C ALA A 152 11.09 -2.95 -3.07
N SER A 153 11.41 -4.12 -3.57
CA SER A 153 12.76 -4.48 -4.01
C SER A 153 12.69 -5.43 -5.20
N GLY A 154 13.73 -5.41 -6.04
CA GLY A 154 13.83 -6.25 -7.22
C GLY A 154 12.59 -6.17 -8.10
N ARG A 155 12.08 -7.33 -8.54
CA ARG A 155 10.90 -7.41 -9.43
C ARG A 155 9.64 -6.72 -8.91
N GLY A 156 9.51 -6.54 -7.59
CA GLY A 156 8.39 -5.81 -6.99
C GLY A 156 8.45 -4.33 -7.34
N PHE A 157 9.62 -3.72 -7.28
CA PHE A 157 9.85 -2.33 -7.67
C PHE A 157 9.70 -2.14 -9.19
N ASP A 158 10.22 -3.08 -9.99
CA ASP A 158 10.13 -3.01 -11.45
C ASP A 158 8.68 -2.90 -11.96
N LYS A 159 7.70 -3.45 -11.22
CA LYS A 159 6.29 -3.32 -11.60
C LYS A 159 5.80 -1.87 -11.52
N PHE A 160 6.23 -1.12 -10.51
CA PHE A 160 5.91 0.30 -10.39
C PHE A 160 6.66 1.11 -11.44
N LYS A 161 7.96 0.88 -11.57
CA LYS A 161 8.82 1.58 -12.53
C LYS A 161 8.35 1.43 -13.99
N ASN A 162 7.86 0.24 -14.34
CA ASN A 162 7.38 -0.06 -15.69
C ASN A 162 5.86 0.11 -15.87
N HIS A 163 5.16 0.71 -14.90
CA HIS A 163 3.71 0.92 -14.94
C HIS A 163 2.90 -0.37 -15.19
N CYS A 164 3.32 -1.49 -14.59
CA CYS A 164 2.73 -2.81 -14.80
C CYS A 164 2.00 -3.36 -13.55
N VAL A 165 1.61 -2.50 -12.61
CA VAL A 165 0.96 -2.94 -11.37
C VAL A 165 -0.35 -3.67 -11.65
N SER A 166 -1.17 -3.13 -12.56
CA SER A 166 -2.48 -3.69 -12.91
C SER A 166 -2.41 -5.07 -13.58
N THR A 167 -1.32 -5.38 -14.28
CA THR A 167 -1.18 -6.65 -15.02
C THR A 167 -0.97 -7.87 -14.11
N ALA A 168 -0.47 -7.67 -12.89
CA ALA A 168 -0.27 -8.73 -11.91
C ALA A 168 -0.29 -8.15 -10.50
N ASP A 169 -1.49 -7.96 -9.95
CA ASP A 169 -1.74 -7.36 -8.64
C ASP A 169 -2.25 -8.39 -7.60
N PRO A 170 -1.39 -9.28 -7.10
CA PRO A 170 -1.80 -10.27 -6.10
C PRO A 170 -2.08 -9.64 -4.72
N PHE A 171 -1.70 -8.38 -4.51
CA PHE A 171 -1.87 -7.67 -3.25
C PHE A 171 -3.11 -6.78 -3.24
N GLY A 172 -3.72 -6.51 -4.41
CA GLY A 172 -4.91 -5.68 -4.54
C GLY A 172 -4.63 -4.18 -4.46
N TYR A 173 -3.46 -3.73 -4.91
CA TYR A 173 -3.06 -2.33 -4.87
C TYR A 173 -3.97 -1.42 -5.70
N ILE A 174 -4.40 -1.90 -6.88
CA ILE A 174 -5.31 -1.13 -7.74
C ILE A 174 -6.65 -0.91 -7.04
N ALA A 175 -7.22 -1.94 -6.43
CA ALA A 175 -8.48 -1.79 -5.69
C ALA A 175 -8.33 -0.90 -4.44
N GLN A 176 -7.19 -0.98 -3.75
CA GLN A 176 -6.86 -0.12 -2.61
C GLN A 176 -6.83 1.34 -3.04
N ILE A 177 -6.02 1.68 -4.05
CA ILE A 177 -5.84 3.07 -4.48
C ILE A 177 -7.12 3.63 -5.12
N SER A 178 -7.86 2.82 -5.89
CA SER A 178 -9.19 3.20 -6.41
C SER A 178 -10.16 3.56 -5.29
N SER A 179 -10.14 2.77 -4.20
CA SER A 179 -11.00 3.04 -3.04
C SER A 179 -10.67 4.37 -2.38
N TYR A 180 -9.40 4.69 -2.26
CA TYR A 180 -9.00 5.96 -1.66
C TYR A 180 -9.28 7.16 -2.57
N ALA A 181 -9.10 7.01 -3.89
CA ALA A 181 -9.43 8.04 -4.86
C ALA A 181 -10.94 8.32 -4.86
N GLU A 182 -11.78 7.28 -4.96
CA GLU A 182 -13.24 7.41 -4.93
C GLU A 182 -13.74 8.05 -3.63
N ALA A 183 -13.18 7.65 -2.47
CA ALA A 183 -13.58 8.22 -1.18
C ALA A 183 -13.25 9.71 -1.01
N ASN A 184 -12.29 10.23 -1.78
CA ASN A 184 -11.92 11.65 -1.80
C ASN A 184 -12.53 12.41 -2.99
N GLY A 185 -13.25 11.74 -3.91
CA GLY A 185 -13.73 12.33 -5.14
C GLY A 185 -12.62 12.77 -6.10
N LEU A 186 -11.45 12.08 -6.04
CA LEU A 186 -10.31 12.34 -6.90
C LEU A 186 -10.31 11.37 -8.10
N SER A 187 -9.98 11.88 -9.27
CA SER A 187 -9.88 11.10 -10.51
C SER A 187 -8.45 10.67 -10.84
N GLU A 188 -7.46 11.26 -10.18
CA GLU A 188 -6.05 10.95 -10.40
C GLU A 188 -5.43 10.29 -9.17
N ALA A 189 -4.67 9.22 -9.42
CA ALA A 189 -3.94 8.51 -8.39
C ALA A 189 -2.58 8.00 -8.89
N ALA A 190 -1.63 7.85 -7.98
CA ALA A 190 -0.30 7.37 -8.30
C ALA A 190 0.31 6.56 -7.13
N PHE A 191 1.17 5.62 -7.47
CA PHE A 191 2.08 5.02 -6.51
C PHE A 191 3.41 5.76 -6.51
N LEU A 192 3.85 6.23 -5.36
CA LEU A 192 5.21 6.72 -5.15
C LEU A 192 6.03 5.58 -4.52
N ALA A 193 6.86 4.94 -5.33
CA ALA A 193 7.57 3.75 -4.89
C ALA A 193 9.07 3.99 -4.71
N ILE A 194 9.64 3.40 -3.65
CA ILE A 194 11.08 3.39 -3.40
C ILE A 194 11.62 1.96 -3.42
N ASN A 195 12.73 1.76 -4.12
CA ASN A 195 13.48 0.52 -4.10
C ASN A 195 14.33 0.45 -2.83
N LYS A 196 13.99 -0.45 -1.92
CA LYS A 196 14.70 -0.63 -0.63
C LYS A 196 16.17 -1.02 -0.75
N GLN A 197 16.59 -1.51 -1.90
CA GLN A 197 17.96 -1.97 -2.13
C GLN A 197 18.85 -0.88 -2.74
N SER A 198 18.30 -0.08 -3.68
CA SER A 198 19.06 0.92 -4.43
C SER A 198 18.80 2.36 -3.99
N GLY A 199 17.67 2.63 -3.29
CA GLY A 199 17.21 4.00 -3.03
C GLY A 199 16.52 4.65 -4.25
N GLU A 200 16.36 3.93 -5.35
CA GLU A 200 15.68 4.46 -6.54
C GLU A 200 14.21 4.74 -6.24
N ILE A 201 13.72 5.90 -6.68
CA ILE A 201 12.33 6.34 -6.52
C ILE A 201 11.68 6.39 -7.90
N CYS A 202 10.43 5.97 -7.99
CA CYS A 202 9.61 6.15 -9.18
C CYS A 202 8.18 6.56 -8.83
N LEU A 203 7.55 7.29 -9.74
CA LEU A 203 6.13 7.63 -9.71
C LEU A 203 5.41 6.82 -10.78
N SER A 204 4.44 5.99 -10.36
CA SER A 204 3.62 5.17 -11.25
C SER A 204 2.18 5.67 -11.21
N LYS A 205 1.77 6.45 -12.20
CA LYS A 205 0.38 6.90 -12.31
C LYS A 205 -0.54 5.72 -12.62
N VAL A 206 -1.72 5.74 -12.03
CA VAL A 206 -2.79 4.77 -12.31
C VAL A 206 -3.76 5.43 -13.28
N HIS A 207 -3.90 4.85 -14.47
CA HIS A 207 -4.82 5.35 -15.48
C HIS A 207 -6.28 5.11 -15.05
N GLU A 208 -7.18 6.01 -15.43
CA GLU A 208 -8.61 5.91 -15.11
C GLU A 208 -9.20 4.55 -15.51
N MET A 209 -8.80 4.01 -16.65
CA MET A 209 -9.24 2.68 -17.13
C MET A 209 -8.75 1.50 -16.28
N GLU A 210 -7.75 1.70 -15.44
CA GLU A 210 -7.23 0.68 -14.52
C GLU A 210 -7.93 0.73 -13.17
N MET A 211 -8.56 1.86 -12.85
CA MET A 211 -9.31 2.02 -11.61
C MET A 211 -10.59 1.21 -11.64
N ILE A 212 -10.94 0.64 -10.50
CA ILE A 212 -12.18 -0.11 -10.32
C ILE A 212 -13.23 0.75 -9.62
N ASN A 213 -14.50 0.42 -9.81
CA ASN A 213 -15.57 0.94 -8.97
C ASN A 213 -15.44 0.33 -7.55
N ALA A 214 -14.98 1.15 -6.62
CA ALA A 214 -14.68 0.69 -5.28
C ALA A 214 -15.94 0.42 -4.46
N SER A 215 -16.99 1.19 -4.64
CA SER A 215 -18.30 0.97 -3.99
C SER A 215 -18.89 -0.39 -4.37
N GLU A 216 -18.90 -0.75 -5.66
CA GLU A 216 -19.34 -2.07 -6.12
C GLU A 216 -18.46 -3.19 -5.55
N ARG A 217 -17.13 -3.01 -5.56
CA ARG A 217 -16.20 -3.99 -4.99
C ARG A 217 -16.45 -4.20 -3.50
N VAL A 218 -16.66 -3.13 -2.73
CA VAL A 218 -16.97 -3.20 -1.30
C VAL A 218 -18.28 -3.96 -1.06
N GLN A 219 -19.33 -3.64 -1.81
CA GLN A 219 -20.63 -4.33 -1.70
C GLN A 219 -20.48 -5.83 -1.99
N TYR A 220 -19.80 -6.17 -3.08
CA TYR A 220 -19.51 -7.56 -3.43
C TYR A 220 -18.76 -8.31 -2.30
N ILE A 221 -17.71 -7.71 -1.74
CA ILE A 221 -16.96 -8.36 -0.65
C ILE A 221 -17.78 -8.51 0.62
N LYS A 222 -18.65 -7.55 0.95
CA LYS A 222 -19.61 -7.71 2.07
C LYS A 222 -20.50 -8.93 1.86
N GLU A 223 -20.98 -9.15 0.64
CA GLU A 223 -21.76 -10.35 0.32
C GLU A 223 -20.93 -11.62 0.44
N VAL A 224 -19.68 -11.62 -0.06
CA VAL A 224 -18.77 -12.75 0.03
C VAL A 224 -18.55 -13.15 1.49
N VAL A 225 -18.22 -12.20 2.37
CA VAL A 225 -17.89 -12.51 3.78
C VAL A 225 -19.13 -12.86 4.62
N SER A 226 -20.34 -12.52 4.18
CA SER A 226 -21.58 -12.90 4.84
C SER A 226 -21.99 -14.36 4.59
N LYS A 227 -21.45 -15.01 3.56
CA LYS A 227 -21.78 -16.39 3.22
C LYS A 227 -21.29 -17.36 4.30
N LYS A 228 -22.06 -18.41 4.55
CA LYS A 228 -21.73 -19.45 5.54
C LYS A 228 -20.51 -20.28 5.15
N THR A 229 -20.21 -20.39 3.87
CA THR A 229 -19.10 -21.19 3.33
C THR A 229 -18.16 -20.30 2.53
N PRO A 230 -16.84 -20.59 2.56
CA PRO A 230 -15.87 -19.83 1.78
C PRO A 230 -16.14 -19.98 0.27
N PRO A 231 -15.85 -18.97 -0.54
CA PRO A 231 -15.87 -19.09 -2.00
C PRO A 231 -14.82 -20.09 -2.48
N SER A 232 -14.83 -20.40 -3.78
CA SER A 232 -13.83 -21.27 -4.42
C SER A 232 -12.39 -20.83 -4.14
N LYS A 233 -11.43 -21.75 -4.29
CA LYS A 233 -9.99 -21.45 -4.19
C LYS A 233 -9.64 -20.26 -5.12
N CYS A 234 -8.79 -19.37 -4.65
CA CYS A 234 -8.47 -18.14 -5.38
C CYS A 234 -7.62 -18.37 -6.64
N TYR A 235 -6.89 -19.47 -6.67
CA TYR A 235 -5.98 -19.85 -7.74
C TYR A 235 -6.18 -21.32 -8.09
N ALA A 236 -5.87 -21.66 -9.33
CA ALA A 236 -5.89 -23.05 -9.79
C ALA A 236 -4.73 -23.88 -9.20
N ASP A 237 -4.90 -25.17 -9.18
CA ASP A 237 -3.85 -26.13 -8.86
C ASP A 237 -2.70 -26.01 -9.87
N ILE A 238 -1.47 -26.00 -9.38
CA ILE A 238 -0.27 -25.97 -10.22
C ILE A 238 0.43 -27.32 -10.09
N PRO A 239 0.61 -28.10 -11.19
CA PRO A 239 1.35 -29.34 -11.14
C PRO A 239 2.78 -29.15 -10.63
N ASP A 240 3.23 -30.01 -9.74
CA ASP A 240 4.58 -29.98 -9.20
C ASP A 240 5.50 -30.91 -10.02
N GLY A 241 5.88 -30.43 -11.18
CA GLY A 241 6.69 -31.17 -12.15
C GLY A 241 6.00 -32.45 -12.61
N LYS A 242 6.74 -33.59 -12.52
CA LYS A 242 6.24 -34.94 -12.88
C LYS A 242 5.89 -35.79 -11.64
N SER A 243 5.83 -35.20 -10.46
CA SER A 243 5.60 -35.94 -9.19
C SER A 243 4.18 -36.47 -9.04
N GLY A 244 3.22 -35.99 -9.81
CA GLY A 244 1.79 -36.23 -9.60
C GLY A 244 1.17 -35.38 -8.48
N ASN A 245 1.95 -34.58 -7.80
CA ASN A 245 1.50 -33.65 -6.76
C ASN A 245 1.22 -32.26 -7.30
N PHE A 246 0.60 -31.42 -6.45
CA PHE A 246 0.35 -30.01 -6.74
C PHE A 246 1.17 -29.16 -5.79
N LYS A 247 1.56 -27.97 -6.26
CA LYS A 247 2.19 -26.93 -5.47
C LYS A 247 1.33 -25.68 -5.41
N LEU A 248 1.58 -24.86 -4.40
CA LEU A 248 0.88 -23.60 -4.23
C LEU A 248 1.17 -22.61 -5.36
N ALA A 249 0.12 -21.95 -5.86
CA ALA A 249 0.29 -20.78 -6.68
C ALA A 249 1.06 -19.69 -5.93
N ILE A 250 1.80 -18.85 -6.64
CA ILE A 250 2.66 -17.81 -6.03
C ILE A 250 1.88 -16.89 -5.08
N GLY A 251 0.63 -16.56 -5.42
CA GLY A 251 -0.26 -15.76 -4.58
C GLY A 251 -0.69 -16.44 -3.28
N CYS A 252 -0.60 -17.79 -3.22
CA CYS A 252 -0.92 -18.57 -2.03
C CYS A 252 0.28 -18.77 -1.10
N VAL A 253 1.50 -18.70 -1.61
CA VAL A 253 2.72 -18.98 -0.81
C VAL A 253 2.81 -18.06 0.42
N TYR A 254 2.43 -16.81 0.27
CA TYR A 254 2.46 -15.79 1.34
C TYR A 254 1.10 -15.61 2.03
N CYS A 255 0.10 -16.42 1.72
CA CYS A 255 -1.21 -16.33 2.35
C CYS A 255 -1.21 -16.96 3.74
N SER A 256 -1.69 -16.21 4.74
CA SER A 256 -1.79 -16.68 6.14
C SER A 256 -2.75 -17.87 6.31
N TYR A 257 -3.62 -18.10 5.34
CA TYR A 257 -4.66 -19.14 5.35
C TYR A 257 -4.34 -20.34 4.45
N LYS A 258 -3.11 -20.43 3.95
CA LYS A 258 -2.72 -21.50 3.00
C LYS A 258 -2.92 -22.90 3.55
N SER A 259 -2.63 -23.14 4.81
CA SER A 259 -2.76 -24.46 5.44
C SER A 259 -4.21 -24.94 5.50
N ASP A 260 -5.16 -24.04 5.74
CA ASP A 260 -6.58 -24.36 5.79
C ASP A 260 -7.22 -24.42 4.41
N CYS A 261 -6.64 -23.68 3.45
CA CYS A 261 -7.14 -23.62 2.08
C CYS A 261 -6.59 -24.77 1.22
N TRP A 262 -5.37 -25.23 1.49
CA TRP A 262 -4.58 -26.17 0.69
C TRP A 262 -3.93 -27.23 1.57
N SER A 263 -4.73 -28.01 2.29
CA SER A 263 -4.23 -29.09 3.16
C SER A 263 -3.51 -30.20 2.39
N ASP A 264 -3.73 -30.28 1.08
CA ASP A 264 -3.30 -31.33 0.15
C ASP A 264 -2.22 -30.84 -0.85
N ALA A 265 -1.76 -29.62 -0.73
CA ALA A 265 -0.75 -29.05 -1.65
C ALA A 265 0.61 -28.91 -0.98
N ASN A 266 1.66 -29.22 -1.76
CA ASN A 266 3.03 -28.90 -1.38
C ASN A 266 3.25 -27.39 -1.36
N ASP A 267 3.68 -26.84 -0.23
CA ASP A 267 3.95 -25.40 -0.05
C ASP A 267 5.35 -24.98 -0.50
N GLY A 268 6.06 -25.85 -1.23
CA GLY A 268 7.43 -25.60 -1.68
C GLY A 268 8.49 -25.90 -0.62
N LYS A 269 8.08 -26.39 0.56
CA LYS A 269 8.99 -26.99 1.54
C LYS A 269 8.97 -28.48 1.26
N GLY A 270 10.00 -29.02 0.64
CA GLY A 270 10.04 -30.44 0.33
C GLY A 270 9.51 -31.29 1.49
N LEU A 271 8.68 -32.28 1.15
CA LEU A 271 8.25 -33.33 2.07
C LEU A 271 9.47 -34.12 2.57
#